data_d72bed99c41e548fdfa5c560df6d5384
#
_entry.id   d72bed99c41e548fdfa5c560df6d5384
#
_cell.length_a   1.000
_cell.length_b   1.000
_cell.length_c   1.000
_cell.angle_alpha   90.00
_cell.angle_beta   90.00
_cell.angle_gamma   90.00
#
_symmetry.space_group_name_H-M   'P 1'
#
loop_
_entity.id
_entity.type
_entity.pdbx_description
1 polymer ?
#
loop_
_entity_poly.entity_id
_entity_poly.type
_entity_poly.pdbx_seq_one_letter_code
_entity_poly.pdbx_strand_id
1 'polypeptide(L)'
;MTFSGINHLAVVVAAVAAWLASSLWYMSLRKPYAAALGKVPVPAFGPYLFAFVVDIIIAWMLAGLLGHLGVGQVTLRNGVISGVFVWFGFILTTMAVNYAFSGRDRRLLLIDAGNWLVVLLVAGAVIGLFG
;
A
#
# COMPACT_ATOMS: atom_id res chain seq x y z
N MET A 1 -8.47 -0.78 -18.30
CA MET A 1 -7.29 -0.19 -17.64
C MET A 1 -6.39 0.39 -18.71
N THR A 2 -5.98 1.62 -18.57
CA THR A 2 -5.12 2.28 -19.55
C THR A 2 -3.89 2.87 -18.87
N PHE A 3 -2.73 2.66 -19.47
CA PHE A 3 -1.44 3.21 -19.00
C PHE A 3 -0.96 4.37 -19.88
N SER A 4 -1.72 4.71 -20.93
CA SER A 4 -1.47 5.92 -21.71
C SER A 4 -1.83 7.16 -20.87
N GLY A 5 -0.96 8.15 -20.83
CA GLY A 5 -1.20 9.38 -20.09
C GLY A 5 -0.99 9.29 -18.59
N ILE A 6 -0.42 8.20 -18.06
CA ILE A 6 -0.02 8.13 -16.66
C ILE A 6 1.06 9.17 -16.37
N ASN A 7 0.87 9.92 -15.29
CA ASN A 7 1.89 10.79 -14.75
C ASN A 7 2.92 9.97 -13.96
N HIS A 8 4.02 9.61 -14.60
CA HIS A 8 5.06 8.79 -13.98
C HIS A 8 5.77 9.49 -12.82
N LEU A 9 5.85 10.81 -12.84
CA LEU A 9 6.36 11.56 -11.69
C LEU A 9 5.46 11.40 -10.48
N ALA A 10 4.14 11.48 -10.67
CA ALA A 10 3.17 11.22 -9.60
C ALA A 10 3.32 9.81 -9.03
N VAL A 11 3.56 8.82 -9.88
CA VAL A 11 3.78 7.43 -9.45
C VAL A 11 5.03 7.31 -8.55
N VAL A 12 6.14 7.91 -8.95
CA VAL A 12 7.38 7.87 -8.16
C VAL A 12 7.20 8.61 -6.83
N VAL A 13 6.60 9.78 -6.84
CA VAL A 13 6.33 10.56 -5.61
C VAL A 13 5.38 9.79 -4.69
N ALA A 14 4.34 9.17 -5.24
CA ALA A 14 3.40 8.35 -4.50
C ALA A 14 4.10 7.14 -3.84
N ALA A 15 4.96 6.46 -4.57
CA ALA A 15 5.73 5.31 -4.06
C ALA A 15 6.68 5.72 -2.93
N VAL A 16 7.40 6.82 -3.08
CA VAL A 16 8.28 7.35 -2.02
C VAL A 16 7.48 7.71 -0.78
N ALA A 17 6.38 8.44 -0.95
CA ALA A 17 5.52 8.86 0.16
C ALA A 17 4.91 7.64 0.87
N ALA A 18 4.43 6.64 0.14
CA ALA A 18 3.89 5.41 0.69
C ALA A 18 4.94 4.61 1.45
N TRP A 19 6.14 4.49 0.89
CA TRP A 19 7.27 3.79 1.51
C TRP A 19 7.70 4.45 2.83
N LEU A 20 7.76 5.78 2.87
CA LEU A 20 8.04 6.51 4.10
C LEU A 20 6.93 6.34 5.14
N ALA A 21 5.67 6.42 4.72
CA ALA A 21 4.51 6.20 5.60
C ALA A 21 4.49 4.77 6.16
N SER A 22 4.81 3.78 5.34
CA SER A 22 4.96 2.38 5.74
C SER A 22 6.06 2.20 6.79
N SER A 23 7.20 2.85 6.60
CA SER A 23 8.29 2.84 7.57
C SER A 23 7.86 3.42 8.92
N LEU A 24 7.16 4.54 8.92
CA LEU A 24 6.60 5.14 10.13
C LEU A 24 5.57 4.24 10.82
N TRP A 25 4.73 3.55 10.05
CA TRP A 25 3.75 2.60 10.56
C TRP A 25 4.43 1.49 11.37
N TYR A 26 5.42 0.80 10.78
CA TYR A 26 6.11 -0.28 11.46
C TYR A 26 7.01 0.21 12.61
N MET A 27 7.61 1.38 12.50
CA MET A 27 8.36 1.99 13.61
C MET A 27 7.44 2.28 14.81
N SER A 28 6.25 2.82 14.55
CA SER A 28 5.25 3.12 15.59
C SER A 28 4.72 1.86 16.27
N LEU A 29 4.61 0.76 15.52
CA LEU A 29 4.04 -0.51 15.98
C LEU A 29 5.10 -1.59 16.23
N ARG A 30 6.36 -1.21 16.37
CA ARG A 30 7.47 -2.18 16.51
C ARG A 30 7.30 -3.16 17.66
N LYS A 31 6.77 -2.71 18.80
CA LYS A 31 6.56 -3.56 19.97
C LYS A 31 5.42 -4.57 19.74
N PRO A 32 4.18 -4.15 19.39
CA PRO A 32 3.13 -5.11 19.08
C PRO A 32 3.45 -5.99 17.87
N TYR A 33 4.18 -5.48 16.88
CA TYR A 33 4.62 -6.28 15.75
C TYR A 33 5.57 -7.40 16.19
N ALA A 34 6.59 -7.11 16.96
CA ALA A 34 7.51 -8.11 17.51
C ALA A 34 6.78 -9.15 18.37
N ALA A 35 5.83 -8.71 19.20
CA ALA A 35 5.02 -9.61 20.01
C ALA A 35 4.16 -10.55 19.16
N ALA A 36 3.53 -10.04 18.11
CA ALA A 36 2.71 -10.84 17.20
C ALA A 36 3.54 -11.77 16.31
N LEU A 37 4.74 -11.33 15.90
CA LEU A 37 5.68 -12.13 15.11
C LEU A 37 6.37 -13.22 15.93
N GLY A 38 6.48 -13.02 17.24
CA GLY A 38 7.17 -13.94 18.16
C GLY A 38 8.68 -13.77 18.19
N LYS A 39 9.22 -12.73 17.56
CA LYS A 39 10.66 -12.41 17.53
C LYS A 39 10.86 -10.94 17.20
N VAL A 40 12.03 -10.40 17.58
CA VAL A 40 12.43 -9.06 17.14
C VAL A 40 13.01 -9.13 15.72
N PRO A 41 12.40 -8.42 14.74
CA PRO A 41 12.93 -8.39 13.39
C PRO A 41 14.33 -7.76 13.35
N VAL A 42 15.23 -8.35 12.56
CA VAL A 42 16.54 -7.77 12.29
C VAL A 42 16.41 -6.87 11.05
N PRO A 43 16.76 -5.57 11.15
CA PRO A 43 16.72 -4.69 9.98
C PRO A 43 17.62 -5.22 8.86
N ALA A 44 17.08 -5.25 7.64
CA ALA A 44 17.80 -5.69 6.46
C ALA A 44 17.48 -4.79 5.26
N PHE A 45 18.49 -4.42 4.49
CA PHE A 45 18.34 -3.54 3.34
C PHE A 45 17.48 -4.18 2.22
N GLY A 46 17.67 -5.48 1.98
CA GLY A 46 16.98 -6.19 0.89
C GLY A 46 15.46 -6.08 0.94
N PRO A 47 14.79 -6.42 2.06
CA PRO A 47 13.35 -6.26 2.20
C PRO A 47 12.86 -4.81 2.05
N TYR A 48 13.61 -3.83 2.52
CA TYR A 48 13.28 -2.40 2.34
C TYR A 48 13.30 -1.99 0.88
N LEU A 49 14.33 -2.39 0.14
CA LEU A 49 14.40 -2.13 -1.30
C LEU A 49 13.27 -2.85 -2.06
N PHE A 50 13.01 -4.08 -1.70
CA PHE A 50 11.92 -4.86 -2.29
C PHE A 50 10.56 -4.20 -2.04
N ALA A 51 10.32 -3.72 -0.82
CA ALA A 51 9.10 -2.98 -0.49
C ALA A 51 8.94 -1.72 -1.36
N PHE A 52 10.02 -0.97 -1.59
CA PHE A 52 9.98 0.20 -2.45
C PHE A 52 9.61 -0.15 -3.90
N VAL A 53 10.19 -1.23 -4.45
CA VAL A 53 9.85 -1.71 -5.79
C VAL A 53 8.37 -2.11 -5.87
N VAL A 54 7.87 -2.79 -4.85
CA VAL A 54 6.44 -3.15 -4.78
C VAL A 54 5.56 -1.91 -4.70
N ASP A 55 5.95 -0.91 -3.92
CA ASP A 55 5.19 0.35 -3.82
C ASP A 55 5.14 1.10 -5.15
N ILE A 56 6.21 1.06 -5.95
CA ILE A 56 6.19 1.60 -7.34
C ILE A 56 5.16 0.86 -8.19
N ILE A 57 5.16 -0.46 -8.14
CA ILE A 57 4.21 -1.29 -8.91
C ILE A 57 2.77 -0.96 -8.48
N ILE A 58 2.51 -0.93 -7.19
CA ILE A 58 1.18 -0.62 -6.63
C ILE A 58 0.72 0.79 -7.06
N ALA A 59 1.60 1.78 -6.93
CA ALA A 59 1.28 3.16 -7.32
C ALA A 59 1.00 3.26 -8.84
N TRP A 60 1.79 2.56 -9.64
CA TRP A 60 1.58 2.54 -11.09
C TRP A 60 0.26 1.87 -11.49
N MET A 61 -0.05 0.73 -10.89
CA MET A 61 -1.31 0.02 -11.11
C MET A 61 -2.51 0.86 -10.65
N LEU A 62 -2.38 1.54 -9.51
CA LEU A 62 -3.44 2.42 -9.00
C LEU A 62 -3.65 3.63 -9.92
N ALA A 63 -2.58 4.21 -10.46
CA ALA A 63 -2.68 5.28 -11.44
C ALA A 63 -3.40 4.82 -12.73
N GLY A 64 -3.09 3.62 -13.20
CA GLY A 64 -3.79 3.00 -14.34
C GLY A 64 -5.27 2.74 -14.05
N LEU A 65 -5.59 2.30 -12.85
CA LEU A 65 -6.97 2.10 -12.40
C LEU A 65 -7.75 3.42 -12.38
N LEU A 66 -7.15 4.47 -11.82
CA LEU A 66 -7.78 5.80 -11.79
C LEU A 66 -7.97 6.37 -13.20
N GLY A 67 -6.99 6.18 -14.08
CA GLY A 67 -7.10 6.58 -15.49
C GLY A 67 -8.24 5.86 -16.21
N HIS A 68 -8.55 4.64 -15.81
CA HIS A 68 -9.68 3.87 -16.37
C HIS A 68 -11.05 4.43 -15.99
N LEU A 69 -11.15 5.20 -14.92
CA LEU A 69 -12.40 5.85 -14.53
C LEU A 69 -12.86 6.93 -15.53
N GLY A 70 -11.96 7.42 -16.35
CA GLY A 70 -12.27 8.40 -17.38
C GLY A 70 -11.54 9.73 -17.23
N VAL A 71 -11.72 10.58 -18.21
CA VAL A 71 -11.09 11.90 -18.25
C VAL A 71 -11.58 12.75 -17.07
N GLY A 72 -10.65 13.39 -16.37
CA GLY A 72 -10.96 14.26 -15.25
C GLY A 72 -11.31 13.50 -13.95
N GLN A 73 -11.20 12.17 -13.94
CA GLN A 73 -11.53 11.36 -12.77
C GLN A 73 -10.32 11.08 -11.85
N VAL A 74 -9.10 11.44 -12.26
CA VAL A 74 -7.93 11.33 -11.40
C VAL A 74 -7.96 12.49 -10.40
N THR A 75 -8.57 12.26 -9.26
CA THR A 75 -8.80 13.25 -8.20
C THR A 75 -8.41 12.68 -6.85
N LEU A 76 -8.15 13.53 -5.88
CA LEU A 76 -7.88 13.12 -4.50
C LEU A 76 -8.98 12.19 -3.97
N ARG A 77 -10.23 12.58 -4.17
CA ARG A 77 -11.39 11.80 -3.72
C ARG A 77 -11.38 10.39 -4.34
N ASN A 78 -11.23 10.31 -5.65
CA ASN A 78 -11.25 9.02 -6.35
C ASN A 78 -10.02 8.18 -6.02
N GLY A 79 -8.86 8.81 -5.82
CA GLY A 79 -7.64 8.13 -5.39
C GLY A 79 -7.81 7.45 -4.02
N VAL A 80 -8.37 8.16 -3.05
CA VAL A 80 -8.63 7.62 -1.72
C VAL A 80 -9.69 6.51 -1.77
N ILE A 81 -10.81 6.74 -2.45
CA ILE A 81 -11.89 5.75 -2.57
C ILE A 81 -11.38 4.48 -3.24
N SER A 82 -10.67 4.60 -4.38
CA SER A 82 -10.12 3.45 -5.09
C SER A 82 -9.10 2.69 -4.24
N GLY A 83 -8.27 3.40 -3.49
CA GLY A 83 -7.33 2.79 -2.55
C GLY A 83 -8.04 1.94 -1.50
N VAL A 84 -9.12 2.44 -0.90
CA VAL A 84 -9.92 1.67 0.07
C VAL A 84 -10.59 0.45 -0.57
N PHE A 85 -11.17 0.59 -1.77
CA PHE A 85 -11.80 -0.53 -2.48
C PHE A 85 -10.78 -1.63 -2.82
N VAL A 86 -9.62 -1.27 -3.34
CA VAL A 86 -8.55 -2.23 -3.65
C VAL A 86 -8.07 -2.91 -2.37
N TRP A 87 -7.85 -2.14 -1.32
CA TRP A 87 -7.41 -2.70 -0.05
C TRP A 87 -8.42 -3.70 0.52
N PHE A 88 -9.67 -3.30 0.64
CA PHE A 88 -10.69 -4.15 1.25
C PHE A 88 -10.98 -5.39 0.40
N GLY A 89 -11.19 -5.21 -0.90
CA GLY A 89 -11.64 -6.28 -1.79
C GLY A 89 -10.54 -7.23 -2.25
N PHE A 90 -9.29 -6.80 -2.28
CA PHE A 90 -8.19 -7.60 -2.85
C PHE A 90 -7.06 -7.88 -1.87
N ILE A 91 -6.73 -6.96 -0.98
CA ILE A 91 -5.58 -7.12 -0.08
C ILE A 91 -6.01 -7.74 1.25
N LEU A 92 -6.91 -7.10 1.98
CA LEU A 92 -7.36 -7.59 3.28
C LEU A 92 -7.95 -9.00 3.17
N THR A 93 -8.79 -9.24 2.18
CA THR A 93 -9.44 -10.53 1.96
C THR A 93 -8.44 -11.64 1.68
N THR A 94 -7.48 -11.41 0.78
CA THR A 94 -6.46 -12.42 0.42
C THR A 94 -5.49 -12.67 1.57
N MET A 95 -5.06 -11.63 2.27
CA MET A 95 -4.22 -11.77 3.46
C MET A 95 -4.92 -12.54 4.56
N ALA A 96 -6.20 -12.24 4.81
CA ALA A 96 -6.99 -12.94 5.84
C ALA A 96 -7.04 -14.44 5.59
N VAL A 97 -7.27 -14.86 4.35
CA VAL A 97 -7.26 -16.26 3.97
C VAL A 97 -5.88 -16.90 4.19
N ASN A 98 -4.83 -16.25 3.70
CA ASN A 98 -3.46 -16.77 3.84
C ASN A 98 -3.03 -16.89 5.31
N TYR A 99 -3.39 -15.92 6.14
CA TYR A 99 -3.07 -15.94 7.58
C TYR A 99 -3.87 -17.01 8.31
N ALA A 100 -5.13 -17.22 7.93
CA ALA A 100 -5.95 -18.29 8.50
C ALA A 100 -5.35 -19.67 8.22
N PHE A 101 -4.98 -19.95 6.96
CA PHE A 101 -4.38 -21.25 6.59
C PHE A 101 -2.99 -21.46 7.20
N SER A 102 -2.18 -20.42 7.34
CA SER A 102 -0.84 -20.53 7.93
C SER A 102 -0.84 -20.47 9.48
N GLY A 103 -1.99 -20.24 10.09
CA GLY A 103 -2.10 -20.16 11.57
C GLY A 103 -1.38 -18.97 12.19
N ARG A 104 -1.14 -17.90 11.42
CA ARG A 104 -0.48 -16.71 11.93
C ARG A 104 -1.36 -15.93 12.91
N ASP A 105 -0.72 -15.20 13.80
CA ASP A 105 -1.40 -14.36 14.78
C ASP A 105 -2.28 -13.31 14.11
N ARG A 106 -3.52 -13.16 14.56
CA ARG A 106 -4.47 -12.16 14.04
C ARG A 106 -3.98 -10.72 14.22
N ARG A 107 -3.19 -10.45 15.27
CA ARG A 107 -2.59 -9.13 15.48
C ARG A 107 -1.60 -8.79 14.37
N LEU A 108 -0.85 -9.79 13.90
CA LEU A 108 0.06 -9.63 12.77
C LEU A 108 -0.70 -9.30 11.48
N LEU A 109 -1.83 -9.97 11.24
CA LEU A 109 -2.71 -9.64 10.11
C LEU A 109 -3.18 -8.18 10.16
N LEU A 110 -3.64 -7.71 11.33
CA LEU A 110 -4.11 -6.34 11.47
C LEU A 110 -3.01 -5.31 11.23
N ILE A 111 -1.80 -5.57 11.72
CA ILE A 111 -0.65 -4.68 11.52
C ILE A 111 -0.24 -4.66 10.03
N ASP A 112 -0.09 -5.82 9.41
CA ASP A 112 0.34 -5.91 8.01
C ASP A 112 -0.74 -5.40 7.04
N ALA A 113 -1.99 -5.76 7.25
CA ALA A 113 -3.10 -5.26 6.43
C ALA A 113 -3.29 -3.75 6.63
N GLY A 114 -3.14 -3.25 7.85
CA GLY A 114 -3.17 -1.81 8.16
C GLY A 114 -2.06 -1.05 7.43
N ASN A 115 -0.87 -1.63 7.32
CA ASN A 115 0.22 -1.06 6.52
C ASN A 115 -0.18 -0.90 5.05
N TRP A 116 -0.77 -1.92 4.44
CA TRP A 116 -1.19 -1.84 3.05
C TRP A 116 -2.33 -0.84 2.84
N LEU A 117 -3.20 -0.66 3.83
CA LEU A 117 -4.19 0.43 3.78
C LEU A 117 -3.50 1.80 3.75
N VAL A 118 -2.51 2.02 4.61
CA VAL A 118 -1.72 3.27 4.61
C VAL A 118 -1.04 3.49 3.26
N VAL A 119 -0.40 2.46 2.70
CA VAL A 119 0.25 2.53 1.38
C VAL A 119 -0.74 2.96 0.30
N LEU A 120 -1.91 2.33 0.24
CA LEU A 120 -2.91 2.61 -0.79
C LEU A 120 -3.59 3.97 -0.60
N LEU A 121 -3.84 4.39 0.63
CA LEU A 121 -4.39 5.72 0.91
C LEU A 121 -3.41 6.82 0.53
N VAL A 122 -2.16 6.68 0.90
CA VAL A 122 -1.11 7.67 0.58
C VAL A 122 -0.86 7.72 -0.92
N ALA A 123 -0.67 6.56 -1.56
CA ALA A 123 -0.45 6.49 -3.00
C ALA A 123 -1.64 7.05 -3.79
N GLY A 124 -2.86 6.66 -3.44
CA GLY A 124 -4.07 7.16 -4.08
C GLY A 124 -4.26 8.66 -3.91
N ALA A 125 -3.99 9.18 -2.71
CA ALA A 125 -4.07 10.61 -2.44
C ALA A 125 -3.05 11.40 -3.26
N VAL A 126 -1.79 10.97 -3.29
CA VAL A 126 -0.72 11.64 -4.06
C VAL A 126 -1.04 11.62 -5.54
N ILE A 127 -1.39 10.47 -6.12
CA ILE A 127 -1.75 10.36 -7.53
C ILE A 127 -2.94 11.27 -7.85
N GLY A 128 -3.95 11.27 -7.00
CA GLY A 128 -5.13 12.12 -7.18
C GLY A 128 -4.85 13.62 -7.08
N LEU A 129 -3.87 14.02 -6.28
CA LEU A 129 -3.45 15.42 -6.17
C LEU A 129 -2.68 15.90 -7.40
N PHE A 130 -1.97 15.01 -8.09
CA PHE A 130 -1.27 15.33 -9.35
C PHE A 130 -2.19 15.30 -10.58
N GLY A 131 -3.33 14.66 -10.47
CA GLY A 131 -4.29 14.52 -11.56
C GLY A 131 -5.04 15.77 -11.84
#